data_e53aec1a6f3b92f289b00b5213fad536
#
_entry.id   e53aec1a6f3b92f289b00b5213fad536
#
_cell.length_a   1.000
_cell.length_b   1.000
_cell.length_c   1.000
_cell.angle_alpha   90.00
_cell.angle_beta   90.00
_cell.angle_gamma   90.00
#
_symmetry.space_group_name_H-M   'P 1'
#
loop_
_entity.id
_entity.type
_entity.pdbx_description
1 polymer ?
#
loop_
_entity_poly.entity_id
_entity_poly.type
_entity_poly.pdbx_seq_one_letter_code
_entity_poly.pdbx_strand_id
1 'polypeptide(L)'
;MRDIIFTFFNYFVFFYTSMLAIFFVTFAFLSFISLKRRKDYYVESYMRKTIKESPYTPGISVIAPAFNEEKTIIDNVNSMLALEYPLFEVVIVNDGSTDSTLEKMTEYYELVEVPYAYIERIKTRPFRRLLKSSNPKYSRLIVVDKENGGTKADASNAGINVASHPYFICTDVDCILEKYALYRCISPIISSEKQVIAVSGTMLMANGCVVKDGQIIDVRTPRTPIPLFQNLEYMRSYLIGKMGWSAINGMPNVSGGFGLFDRSVAIAAGGYDAPSFAEDMDLITRMVGYMCDFSRPYKIVQIPDTCCWTEGPPNLAMLYRQRTRWARGLFQTLNTVSYTHLTLPTTSRV
;
A
#
# COMPACT_ATOMS: atom_id res chain seq x y z
N MET A 1 -23.78 20.58 41.99
CA MET A 1 -23.60 19.39 41.12
C MET A 1 -23.38 19.78 39.65
N ARG A 2 -24.25 20.62 39.06
CA ARG A 2 -24.13 21.08 37.65
C ARG A 2 -22.81 21.80 37.39
N ASP A 3 -22.37 22.70 38.28
CA ASP A 3 -21.12 23.46 38.11
C ASP A 3 -19.87 22.57 38.23
N ILE A 4 -19.91 21.55 39.09
CA ILE A 4 -18.81 20.60 39.23
C ILE A 4 -18.67 19.76 37.96
N ILE A 5 -19.77 19.28 37.38
CA ILE A 5 -19.76 18.51 36.13
C ILE A 5 -19.24 19.37 34.98
N PHE A 6 -19.70 20.64 34.90
CA PHE A 6 -19.24 21.57 33.86
C PHE A 6 -17.75 21.90 33.99
N THR A 7 -17.28 22.14 35.22
CA THR A 7 -15.86 22.37 35.49
C THR A 7 -15.00 21.16 35.12
N PHE A 8 -15.42 19.96 35.52
CA PHE A 8 -14.72 18.71 35.15
C PHE A 8 -14.67 18.53 33.65
N PHE A 9 -15.78 18.76 32.94
CA PHE A 9 -15.84 18.65 31.48
C PHE A 9 -14.87 19.65 30.79
N ASN A 10 -14.82 20.89 31.26
CA ASN A 10 -13.88 21.90 30.72
C ASN A 10 -12.42 21.49 30.93
N TYR A 11 -12.05 21.02 32.11
CA TYR A 11 -10.68 20.50 32.35
C TYR A 11 -10.36 19.29 31.49
N PHE A 12 -11.31 18.38 31.31
CA PHE A 12 -11.14 17.22 30.43
C PHE A 12 -10.92 17.65 28.97
N VAL A 13 -11.74 18.56 28.45
CA VAL A 13 -11.59 19.08 27.07
C VAL A 13 -10.27 19.81 26.92
N PHE A 14 -9.90 20.66 27.90
CA PHE A 14 -8.62 21.37 27.89
C PHE A 14 -7.42 20.42 27.89
N PHE A 15 -7.43 19.43 28.76
CA PHE A 15 -6.37 18.41 28.83
C PHE A 15 -6.28 17.61 27.53
N TYR A 16 -7.42 17.14 27.00
CA TYR A 16 -7.49 16.38 25.77
C TYR A 16 -6.98 17.18 24.56
N THR A 17 -7.43 18.42 24.40
CA THR A 17 -6.96 19.30 23.30
C THR A 17 -5.49 19.66 23.43
N SER A 18 -5.00 19.90 24.64
CA SER A 18 -3.57 20.15 24.89
C SER A 18 -2.73 18.93 24.55
N MET A 19 -3.16 17.74 24.94
CA MET A 19 -2.48 16.47 24.58
C MET A 19 -2.42 16.27 23.06
N LEU A 20 -3.53 16.52 22.36
CA LEU A 20 -3.55 16.45 20.89
C LEU A 20 -2.59 17.46 20.25
N ALA A 21 -2.57 18.70 20.76
CA ALA A 21 -1.68 19.76 20.25
C ALA A 21 -0.19 19.35 20.44
N ILE A 22 0.16 18.86 21.62
CA ILE A 22 1.53 18.37 21.91
C ILE A 22 1.88 17.21 20.97
N PHE A 23 0.96 16.27 20.76
CA PHE A 23 1.15 15.15 19.84
C PHE A 23 1.43 15.65 18.41
N PHE A 24 0.62 16.56 17.90
CA PHE A 24 0.82 17.11 16.55
C PHE A 24 2.13 17.87 16.40
N VAL A 25 2.51 18.69 17.38
CA VAL A 25 3.78 19.43 17.36
C VAL A 25 4.97 18.46 17.40
N THR A 26 4.90 17.42 18.24
CA THR A 26 5.94 16.39 18.32
C THR A 26 6.10 15.66 17.00
N PHE A 27 5.01 15.24 16.36
CA PHE A 27 5.05 14.55 15.08
C PHE A 27 5.52 15.45 13.94
N ALA A 28 5.13 16.72 13.94
CA ALA A 28 5.66 17.70 12.98
C ALA A 28 7.17 17.89 13.14
N PHE A 29 7.67 17.94 14.36
CA PHE A 29 9.10 18.05 14.66
C PHE A 29 9.89 16.81 14.23
N LEU A 30 9.38 15.60 14.56
CA LEU A 30 10.00 14.33 14.13
C LEU A 30 10.01 14.21 12.60
N SER A 31 8.92 14.60 11.93
CA SER A 31 8.85 14.65 10.48
C SER A 31 9.88 15.61 9.89
N PHE A 32 9.97 16.82 10.43
CA PHE A 32 10.94 17.82 9.98
C PHE A 32 12.39 17.30 10.08
N ILE A 33 12.76 16.68 11.20
CA ILE A 33 14.09 16.07 11.36
C ILE A 33 14.32 14.97 10.33
N SER A 34 13.32 14.09 10.11
CA SER A 34 13.42 13.00 9.15
C SER A 34 13.59 13.52 7.71
N LEU A 35 12.84 14.55 7.34
CA LEU A 35 12.94 15.19 6.02
C LEU A 35 14.30 15.87 5.83
N LYS A 36 14.81 16.59 6.86
CA LYS A 36 16.11 17.24 6.81
C LYS A 36 17.25 16.22 6.62
N ARG A 37 17.27 15.17 7.44
CA ARG A 37 18.28 14.09 7.33
C ARG A 37 18.29 13.43 5.95
N ARG A 38 17.12 13.27 5.33
CA ARG A 38 17.00 12.67 4.01
C ARG A 38 17.54 13.56 2.89
N LYS A 39 17.34 14.88 2.99
CA LYS A 39 17.80 15.85 1.99
C LYS A 39 19.32 15.84 1.81
N ASP A 40 20.06 15.59 2.87
CA ASP A 40 21.52 15.50 2.86
C ASP A 40 22.03 14.17 2.26
N TYR A 41 21.17 13.13 2.17
CA TYR A 41 21.57 11.77 1.75
C TYR A 41 21.19 11.45 0.29
N TYR A 42 20.44 12.32 -0.40
CA TYR A 42 19.73 11.93 -1.63
C TYR A 42 20.13 12.72 -2.85
N VAL A 43 21.03 12.15 -3.64
CA VAL A 43 21.13 12.47 -5.06
C VAL A 43 20.36 11.38 -5.83
N GLU A 44 19.07 11.62 -6.10
CA GLU A 44 18.16 10.66 -6.73
C GLU A 44 18.73 10.04 -8.02
N SER A 45 19.43 10.84 -8.82
CA SER A 45 20.08 10.39 -10.05
C SER A 45 21.22 9.40 -9.79
N TYR A 46 22.04 9.64 -8.76
CA TYR A 46 23.13 8.75 -8.37
C TYR A 46 22.60 7.41 -7.86
N MET A 47 21.61 7.44 -6.99
CA MET A 47 20.96 6.22 -6.46
C MET A 47 20.33 5.40 -7.59
N ARG A 48 19.64 6.04 -8.54
CA ARG A 48 19.07 5.33 -9.70
C ARG A 48 20.13 4.66 -10.55
N LYS A 49 21.24 5.35 -10.80
CA LYS A 49 22.38 4.77 -11.55
C LYS A 49 22.94 3.56 -10.81
N THR A 50 23.24 3.68 -9.52
CA THR A 50 23.78 2.59 -8.70
C THR A 50 22.84 1.38 -8.67
N ILE A 51 21.54 1.59 -8.47
CA ILE A 51 20.55 0.52 -8.48
C ILE A 51 20.46 -0.14 -9.85
N LYS A 52 20.49 0.65 -10.94
CA LYS A 52 20.41 0.13 -12.32
C LYS A 52 21.61 -0.74 -12.70
N GLU A 53 22.78 -0.39 -12.22
CA GLU A 53 24.06 -1.07 -12.58
C GLU A 53 24.40 -2.23 -11.63
N SER A 54 23.75 -2.31 -10.47
CA SER A 54 24.02 -3.34 -9.46
C SER A 54 23.41 -4.69 -9.83
N PRO A 55 24.16 -5.78 -9.86
CA PRO A 55 23.62 -7.12 -10.03
C PRO A 55 22.83 -7.63 -8.81
N TYR A 56 22.95 -6.94 -7.68
CA TYR A 56 22.25 -7.29 -6.43
C TYR A 56 20.95 -6.50 -6.23
N THR A 57 20.50 -5.78 -7.24
CA THR A 57 19.24 -5.02 -7.16
C THR A 57 18.06 -5.97 -6.96
N PRO A 58 17.31 -5.81 -5.84
CA PRO A 58 16.18 -6.70 -5.57
C PRO A 58 15.06 -6.51 -6.58
N GLY A 59 14.46 -7.60 -7.04
CA GLY A 59 13.27 -7.55 -7.88
C GLY A 59 12.00 -7.16 -7.11
N ILE A 60 11.04 -6.59 -7.82
CA ILE A 60 9.76 -6.12 -7.28
C ILE A 60 8.62 -6.65 -8.14
N SER A 61 7.60 -7.27 -7.50
CA SER A 61 6.36 -7.67 -8.15
C SER A 61 5.28 -6.61 -7.87
N VAL A 62 4.76 -5.97 -8.90
CA VAL A 62 3.64 -5.02 -8.79
C VAL A 62 2.35 -5.80 -8.94
N ILE A 63 1.58 -5.93 -7.88
CA ILE A 63 0.34 -6.71 -7.81
C ILE A 63 -0.86 -5.77 -7.83
N ALA A 64 -1.76 -5.95 -8.79
CA ALA A 64 -2.99 -5.17 -8.89
C ALA A 64 -4.20 -6.09 -9.10
N PRO A 65 -5.06 -6.23 -8.08
CA PRO A 65 -6.37 -6.87 -8.23
C PRO A 65 -7.28 -6.08 -9.16
N ALA A 66 -7.97 -6.76 -10.06
CA ALA A 66 -8.92 -6.20 -11.01
C ALA A 66 -10.25 -6.96 -10.96
N PHE A 67 -11.36 -6.22 -10.87
CA PHE A 67 -12.72 -6.75 -10.92
C PHE A 67 -13.64 -5.77 -11.64
N ASN A 68 -14.12 -6.16 -12.83
CA ASN A 68 -15.02 -5.34 -13.66
C ASN A 68 -14.44 -3.96 -14.04
N GLU A 69 -13.24 -3.97 -14.63
CA GLU A 69 -12.47 -2.79 -15.01
C GLU A 69 -12.35 -2.61 -16.54
N GLU A 70 -13.31 -3.12 -17.31
CA GLU A 70 -13.25 -3.15 -18.78
C GLU A 70 -12.98 -1.80 -19.46
N LYS A 71 -13.26 -0.68 -18.78
CA LYS A 71 -13.11 0.67 -19.35
C LYS A 71 -11.69 1.21 -19.23
N THR A 72 -10.97 0.84 -18.17
CA THR A 72 -9.72 1.47 -17.77
C THR A 72 -8.55 0.50 -17.70
N ILE A 73 -8.81 -0.81 -17.74
CA ILE A 73 -7.80 -1.84 -17.50
C ILE A 73 -6.57 -1.73 -18.41
N ILE A 74 -6.74 -1.41 -19.69
CA ILE A 74 -5.62 -1.31 -20.64
C ILE A 74 -4.72 -0.13 -20.30
N ASP A 75 -5.31 1.04 -20.03
CA ASP A 75 -4.55 2.24 -19.68
C ASP A 75 -3.82 2.07 -18.35
N ASN A 76 -4.49 1.45 -17.36
CA ASN A 76 -3.94 1.20 -16.04
C ASN A 76 -2.77 0.21 -16.08
N VAL A 77 -2.91 -0.90 -16.82
CA VAL A 77 -1.83 -1.88 -16.99
C VAL A 77 -0.67 -1.30 -17.78
N ASN A 78 -0.94 -0.52 -18.84
CA ASN A 78 0.11 0.18 -19.58
C ASN A 78 0.90 1.15 -18.69
N SER A 79 0.22 1.87 -17.79
CA SER A 79 0.86 2.75 -16.80
C SER A 79 1.81 1.96 -15.89
N MET A 80 1.40 0.80 -15.39
CA MET A 80 2.26 -0.06 -14.56
C MET A 80 3.44 -0.64 -15.34
N LEU A 81 3.24 -1.04 -16.59
CA LEU A 81 4.31 -1.54 -17.46
C LEU A 81 5.31 -0.45 -17.86
N ALA A 82 4.92 0.83 -17.82
CA ALA A 82 5.77 1.98 -18.11
C ALA A 82 6.66 2.41 -16.93
N LEU A 83 6.57 1.75 -15.78
CA LEU A 83 7.44 2.01 -14.63
C LEU A 83 8.90 1.78 -15.00
N GLU A 84 9.77 2.66 -14.53
CA GLU A 84 11.20 2.51 -14.68
C GLU A 84 11.80 1.80 -13.47
N TYR A 85 12.26 0.56 -13.69
CA TYR A 85 13.04 -0.22 -12.73
C TYR A 85 13.68 -1.41 -13.46
N PRO A 86 14.91 -1.84 -13.11
CA PRO A 86 15.61 -2.88 -13.88
C PRO A 86 14.94 -4.25 -13.77
N LEU A 87 14.49 -4.64 -12.60
CA LEU A 87 13.98 -5.99 -12.35
C LEU A 87 12.60 -5.93 -11.68
N PHE A 88 11.54 -5.92 -12.49
CA PHE A 88 10.17 -5.98 -11.98
C PHE A 88 9.24 -6.76 -12.91
N GLU A 89 8.14 -7.21 -12.36
CA GLU A 89 7.00 -7.79 -13.06
C GLU A 89 5.70 -7.12 -12.62
N VAL A 90 4.68 -7.21 -13.45
CA VAL A 90 3.32 -6.74 -13.18
C VAL A 90 2.40 -7.94 -13.14
N VAL A 91 1.77 -8.18 -12.01
CA VAL A 91 0.85 -9.28 -11.76
C VAL A 91 -0.56 -8.72 -11.62
N ILE A 92 -1.37 -8.83 -12.66
CA ILE A 92 -2.78 -8.48 -12.63
C ILE A 92 -3.58 -9.70 -12.20
N VAL A 93 -4.40 -9.54 -11.18
CA VAL A 93 -5.27 -10.62 -10.70
C VAL A 93 -6.70 -10.32 -11.10
N ASN A 94 -7.18 -10.99 -12.14
CA ASN A 94 -8.59 -10.98 -12.52
C ASN A 94 -9.39 -11.80 -11.51
N ASP A 95 -10.09 -11.12 -10.59
CA ASP A 95 -10.86 -11.74 -9.51
C ASP A 95 -12.27 -12.13 -9.97
N GLY A 96 -12.33 -12.91 -11.05
CA GLY A 96 -13.59 -13.42 -11.60
C GLY A 96 -14.49 -12.32 -12.17
N SER A 97 -13.92 -11.37 -12.93
CA SER A 97 -14.71 -10.35 -13.63
C SER A 97 -15.80 -10.97 -14.49
N THR A 98 -16.94 -10.30 -14.56
CA THR A 98 -18.15 -10.70 -15.31
C THR A 98 -18.40 -9.83 -16.55
N ASP A 99 -17.59 -8.79 -16.72
CA ASP A 99 -17.54 -7.92 -17.89
C ASP A 99 -16.42 -8.35 -18.85
N SER A 100 -16.11 -7.52 -19.85
CA SER A 100 -15.07 -7.80 -20.85
C SER A 100 -13.65 -7.49 -20.40
N THR A 101 -13.37 -7.41 -19.08
CA THR A 101 -12.03 -7.06 -18.55
C THR A 101 -10.97 -8.04 -19.02
N LEU A 102 -11.21 -9.35 -18.87
CA LEU A 102 -10.22 -10.38 -19.21
C LEU A 102 -10.06 -10.52 -20.74
N GLU A 103 -11.16 -10.48 -21.49
CA GLU A 103 -11.17 -10.56 -22.95
C GLU A 103 -10.36 -9.42 -23.56
N LYS A 104 -10.56 -8.17 -23.11
CA LYS A 104 -9.79 -7.01 -23.57
C LYS A 104 -8.30 -7.12 -23.26
N MET A 105 -7.94 -7.58 -22.07
CA MET A 105 -6.53 -7.84 -21.75
C MET A 105 -5.95 -8.93 -22.65
N THR A 106 -6.70 -10.01 -22.88
CA THR A 106 -6.25 -11.15 -23.68
C THR A 106 -5.98 -10.73 -25.11
N GLU A 107 -6.87 -9.96 -25.71
CA GLU A 107 -6.73 -9.45 -27.06
C GLU A 107 -5.59 -8.43 -27.18
N TYR A 108 -5.56 -7.43 -26.32
CA TYR A 108 -4.60 -6.31 -26.42
C TYR A 108 -3.15 -6.74 -26.14
N TYR A 109 -2.94 -7.61 -25.13
CA TYR A 109 -1.62 -8.07 -24.72
C TYR A 109 -1.22 -9.41 -25.33
N GLU A 110 -2.03 -9.97 -26.24
CA GLU A 110 -1.79 -11.27 -26.87
C GLU A 110 -1.51 -12.35 -25.82
N LEU A 111 -2.41 -12.43 -24.80
CA LEU A 111 -2.22 -13.35 -23.68
C LEU A 111 -2.47 -14.80 -24.09
N VAL A 112 -1.58 -15.68 -23.69
CA VAL A 112 -1.68 -17.13 -23.86
C VAL A 112 -1.58 -17.81 -22.51
N GLU A 113 -2.32 -18.92 -22.35
CA GLU A 113 -2.22 -19.74 -21.16
C GLU A 113 -0.86 -20.42 -21.10
N VAL A 114 -0.24 -20.39 -19.93
CA VAL A 114 1.05 -21.02 -19.70
C VAL A 114 0.95 -22.03 -18.56
N PRO A 115 1.61 -23.19 -18.70
CA PRO A 115 1.76 -24.12 -17.58
C PRO A 115 2.61 -23.43 -16.52
N TYR A 116 2.06 -23.30 -15.32
CA TYR A 116 2.76 -22.64 -14.22
C TYR A 116 2.55 -23.44 -12.93
N ALA A 117 3.64 -23.78 -12.27
CA ALA A 117 3.62 -24.36 -10.95
C ALA A 117 3.93 -23.27 -9.93
N TYR A 118 3.04 -23.00 -9.01
CA TYR A 118 3.28 -22.16 -7.85
C TYR A 118 2.90 -22.89 -6.57
N ILE A 119 3.55 -22.51 -5.48
CA ILE A 119 3.21 -23.04 -4.16
C ILE A 119 2.20 -22.09 -3.53
N GLU A 120 0.97 -22.57 -3.32
CA GLU A 120 -0.03 -21.84 -2.55
C GLU A 120 0.41 -21.76 -1.08
N ARG A 121 0.99 -20.63 -0.70
CA ARG A 121 1.45 -20.35 0.68
C ARG A 121 0.40 -19.64 1.50
N ILE A 122 -0.47 -18.89 0.86
CA ILE A 122 -1.60 -18.19 1.44
C ILE A 122 -2.85 -18.75 0.76
N LYS A 123 -3.81 -19.24 1.55
CA LYS A 123 -5.05 -19.82 1.03
C LYS A 123 -5.88 -18.75 0.32
N THR A 124 -6.36 -19.06 -0.89
CA THR A 124 -7.20 -18.18 -1.71
C THR A 124 -8.35 -18.96 -2.33
N ARG A 125 -9.29 -18.27 -2.98
CA ARG A 125 -10.27 -18.94 -3.86
C ARG A 125 -9.56 -19.57 -5.05
N PRO A 126 -10.16 -20.61 -5.64
CA PRO A 126 -9.51 -21.39 -6.68
C PRO A 126 -9.00 -20.56 -7.84
N PHE A 127 -7.80 -20.84 -8.22
CA PHE A 127 -7.13 -20.37 -9.41
C PHE A 127 -7.62 -21.16 -10.64
N ARG A 128 -7.86 -20.48 -11.75
CA ARG A 128 -8.30 -21.10 -13.01
C ARG A 128 -7.13 -21.31 -13.96
N ARG A 129 -6.40 -20.24 -14.28
CA ARG A 129 -5.28 -20.27 -15.22
C ARG A 129 -4.35 -19.10 -15.02
N LEU A 130 -3.13 -19.26 -15.49
CA LEU A 130 -2.14 -18.22 -15.60
C LEU A 130 -1.92 -17.87 -17.06
N LEU A 131 -1.89 -16.57 -17.35
CA LEU A 131 -1.70 -16.06 -18.70
C LEU A 131 -0.45 -15.19 -18.75
N LYS A 132 0.32 -15.33 -19.84
CA LYS A 132 1.44 -14.43 -20.17
C LYS A 132 1.31 -13.94 -21.58
N SER A 133 1.90 -12.77 -21.87
CA SER A 133 1.92 -12.25 -23.23
C SER A 133 2.86 -13.08 -24.10
N SER A 134 2.42 -13.43 -25.32
CA SER A 134 3.25 -13.97 -26.37
C SER A 134 4.12 -12.90 -27.03
N ASN A 135 3.77 -11.62 -26.84
CA ASN A 135 4.49 -10.46 -27.35
C ASN A 135 5.63 -10.07 -26.39
N PRO A 136 6.90 -10.10 -26.82
CA PRO A 136 8.06 -9.78 -25.97
C PRO A 136 8.00 -8.38 -25.33
N LYS A 137 7.28 -7.44 -25.96
CA LYS A 137 7.07 -6.08 -25.42
C LYS A 137 6.41 -6.10 -24.04
N TYR A 138 5.56 -7.08 -23.79
CA TYR A 138 4.80 -7.23 -22.54
C TYR A 138 5.27 -8.40 -21.69
N SER A 139 6.52 -8.85 -21.87
CA SER A 139 7.11 -10.01 -21.17
C SER A 139 7.06 -9.91 -19.62
N ARG A 140 6.92 -8.69 -19.09
CA ARG A 140 6.80 -8.43 -17.66
C ARG A 140 5.38 -8.62 -17.12
N LEU A 141 4.37 -8.78 -18.01
CA LEU A 141 2.97 -8.94 -17.61
C LEU A 141 2.64 -10.41 -17.32
N ILE A 142 2.03 -10.61 -16.17
CA ILE A 142 1.43 -11.88 -15.75
C ILE A 142 -0.02 -11.59 -15.39
N VAL A 143 -0.95 -12.39 -15.91
CA VAL A 143 -2.36 -12.28 -15.54
C VAL A 143 -2.81 -13.57 -14.88
N VAL A 144 -3.33 -13.45 -13.68
CA VAL A 144 -3.92 -14.53 -12.89
C VAL A 144 -5.43 -14.47 -13.06
N ASP A 145 -6.04 -15.49 -13.64
CA ASP A 145 -7.49 -15.62 -13.72
C ASP A 145 -7.97 -16.60 -12.64
N LYS A 146 -8.84 -16.15 -11.74
CA LYS A 146 -9.33 -16.93 -10.60
C LYS A 146 -10.83 -16.75 -10.36
N GLU A 147 -11.40 -17.61 -9.53
CA GLU A 147 -12.76 -17.42 -9.03
C GLU A 147 -12.82 -16.20 -8.11
N ASN A 148 -13.94 -15.46 -8.18
CA ASN A 148 -14.13 -14.27 -7.36
C ASN A 148 -14.05 -14.61 -5.88
N GLY A 149 -13.13 -13.94 -5.17
CA GLY A 149 -12.92 -14.08 -3.73
C GLY A 149 -13.82 -13.21 -2.88
N GLY A 150 -14.55 -12.28 -3.51
CA GLY A 150 -15.42 -11.31 -2.85
C GLY A 150 -14.70 -10.18 -2.12
N THR A 151 -13.36 -10.21 -2.07
CA THR A 151 -12.54 -9.19 -1.41
C THR A 151 -11.24 -8.93 -2.14
N LYS A 152 -10.77 -7.67 -2.10
CA LYS A 152 -9.44 -7.30 -2.59
C LYS A 152 -8.32 -8.12 -1.93
N ALA A 153 -8.47 -8.46 -0.66
CA ALA A 153 -7.49 -9.21 0.12
C ALA A 153 -7.22 -10.60 -0.49
N ASP A 154 -8.26 -11.33 -0.86
CA ASP A 154 -8.14 -12.66 -1.48
C ASP A 154 -7.42 -12.58 -2.84
N ALA A 155 -7.78 -11.61 -3.67
CA ALA A 155 -7.12 -11.38 -4.95
C ALA A 155 -5.66 -10.96 -4.78
N SER A 156 -5.36 -10.07 -3.81
CA SER A 156 -3.98 -9.68 -3.48
C SER A 156 -3.14 -10.87 -3.04
N ASN A 157 -3.68 -11.76 -2.21
CA ASN A 157 -3.01 -13.00 -1.77
C ASN A 157 -2.69 -13.94 -2.94
N ALA A 158 -3.60 -14.07 -3.90
CA ALA A 158 -3.33 -14.83 -5.12
C ALA A 158 -2.14 -14.25 -5.90
N GLY A 159 -2.08 -12.92 -6.00
CA GLY A 159 -0.94 -12.24 -6.60
C GLY A 159 0.37 -12.46 -5.82
N ILE A 160 0.34 -12.43 -4.48
CA ILE A 160 1.51 -12.69 -3.63
C ILE A 160 2.02 -14.13 -3.82
N ASN A 161 1.12 -15.10 -3.96
CA ASN A 161 1.50 -16.49 -4.22
C ASN A 161 2.24 -16.64 -5.55
N VAL A 162 1.76 -15.98 -6.60
CA VAL A 162 2.34 -16.03 -7.97
C VAL A 162 3.59 -15.17 -8.11
N ALA A 163 3.72 -14.11 -7.33
CA ALA A 163 4.85 -13.20 -7.38
C ALA A 163 6.20 -13.93 -7.28
N SER A 164 7.15 -13.59 -8.17
CA SER A 164 8.47 -14.24 -8.23
C SER A 164 9.56 -13.49 -7.46
N HIS A 165 9.34 -12.21 -7.14
CA HIS A 165 10.35 -11.36 -6.52
C HIS A 165 10.27 -11.31 -4.98
N PRO A 166 11.37 -10.93 -4.31
CA PRO A 166 11.45 -10.88 -2.84
C PRO A 166 10.59 -9.76 -2.23
N TYR A 167 10.30 -8.72 -3.00
CA TYR A 167 9.43 -7.63 -2.59
C TYR A 167 8.23 -7.52 -3.51
N PHE A 168 7.09 -7.11 -2.95
CA PHE A 168 5.93 -6.80 -3.77
C PHE A 168 5.34 -5.44 -3.40
N ILE A 169 4.71 -4.81 -4.36
CA ILE A 169 3.82 -3.67 -4.18
C ILE A 169 2.40 -4.18 -4.42
N CYS A 170 1.49 -3.89 -3.47
CA CYS A 170 0.07 -4.02 -3.72
C CYS A 170 -0.51 -2.64 -4.01
N THR A 171 -1.25 -2.51 -5.10
CA THR A 171 -1.87 -1.26 -5.53
C THR A 171 -3.28 -1.52 -6.04
N ASP A 172 -4.15 -0.50 -5.99
CA ASP A 172 -5.42 -0.56 -6.70
C ASP A 172 -5.15 -0.43 -8.20
N VAL A 173 -5.90 -1.14 -9.03
CA VAL A 173 -5.67 -1.14 -10.47
C VAL A 173 -5.91 0.24 -11.09
N ASP A 174 -6.75 1.07 -10.48
CA ASP A 174 -7.09 2.43 -10.87
C ASP A 174 -6.12 3.51 -10.35
N CYS A 175 -5.11 3.10 -9.58
CA CYS A 175 -4.06 4.00 -9.13
C CYS A 175 -3.02 4.28 -10.21
N ILE A 176 -2.60 5.54 -10.33
CA ILE A 176 -1.52 5.96 -11.22
C ILE A 176 -0.22 5.98 -10.44
N LEU A 177 0.71 5.12 -10.81
CA LEU A 177 2.02 5.04 -10.16
C LEU A 177 3.00 6.02 -10.82
N GLU A 178 3.79 6.67 -9.98
CA GLU A 178 4.85 7.56 -10.44
C GLU A 178 5.97 6.76 -11.11
N LYS A 179 6.47 7.23 -12.23
CA LYS A 179 7.44 6.54 -13.09
C LYS A 179 8.63 5.92 -12.33
N TYR A 180 9.13 6.61 -11.30
CA TYR A 180 10.26 6.19 -10.47
C TYR A 180 9.86 5.66 -9.09
N ALA A 181 8.59 5.34 -8.86
CA ALA A 181 8.09 4.89 -7.57
C ALA A 181 8.85 3.69 -7.02
N LEU A 182 9.20 2.73 -7.87
CA LEU A 182 9.94 1.52 -7.47
C LEU A 182 11.35 1.85 -6.95
N TYR A 183 12.07 2.76 -7.59
CA TYR A 183 13.37 3.23 -7.11
C TYR A 183 13.26 3.92 -5.75
N ARG A 184 12.22 4.74 -5.56
CA ARG A 184 11.97 5.43 -4.29
C ARG A 184 11.69 4.44 -3.17
N CYS A 185 10.89 3.41 -3.43
CA CYS A 185 10.54 2.39 -2.44
C CYS A 185 11.69 1.47 -2.07
N ILE A 186 12.56 1.10 -3.03
CA ILE A 186 13.67 0.19 -2.74
C ILE A 186 14.85 0.88 -2.03
N SER A 187 15.00 2.19 -2.20
CA SER A 187 16.10 2.97 -1.61
C SER A 187 16.29 2.76 -0.10
N PRO A 188 15.24 2.88 0.75
CA PRO A 188 15.40 2.63 2.19
C PRO A 188 15.73 1.18 2.54
N ILE A 189 15.41 0.22 1.67
CA ILE A 189 15.75 -1.20 1.87
C ILE A 189 17.25 -1.40 1.68
N ILE A 190 17.81 -0.84 0.61
CA ILE A 190 19.24 -0.96 0.29
C ILE A 190 20.10 -0.21 1.32
N SER A 191 19.61 0.91 1.85
CA SER A 191 20.37 1.76 2.77
C SER A 191 20.23 1.40 4.26
N SER A 192 19.37 0.44 4.61
CA SER A 192 19.10 0.10 6.00
C SER A 192 19.92 -1.11 6.48
N GLU A 193 20.52 -1.01 7.67
CA GLU A 193 21.15 -2.14 8.36
C GLU A 193 20.12 -3.13 8.93
N LYS A 194 18.88 -2.66 9.19
CA LYS A 194 17.79 -3.51 9.68
C LYS A 194 16.93 -3.95 8.52
N GLN A 195 16.31 -5.13 8.63
CA GLN A 195 15.35 -5.61 7.64
C GLN A 195 14.17 -4.63 7.53
N VAL A 196 14.00 -4.01 6.37
CA VAL A 196 12.84 -3.17 6.09
C VAL A 196 11.73 -4.09 5.60
N ILE A 197 10.73 -4.30 6.43
CA ILE A 197 9.61 -5.21 6.14
C ILE A 197 8.51 -4.54 5.32
N ALA A 198 8.38 -3.21 5.40
CA ALA A 198 7.44 -2.46 4.58
C ALA A 198 7.90 -1.03 4.34
N VAL A 199 7.53 -0.48 3.18
CA VAL A 199 7.76 0.91 2.79
C VAL A 199 6.45 1.52 2.32
N SER A 200 6.04 2.61 2.96
CA SER A 200 4.88 3.40 2.56
C SER A 200 5.34 4.57 1.69
N GLY A 201 4.82 4.66 0.48
CA GLY A 201 4.99 5.82 -0.39
C GLY A 201 3.92 6.88 -0.13
N THR A 202 4.24 8.14 -0.39
CA THR A 202 3.24 9.21 -0.33
C THR A 202 2.25 9.06 -1.48
N MET A 203 0.97 9.13 -1.15
CA MET A 203 -0.13 9.17 -2.10
C MET A 203 -0.76 10.56 -2.12
N LEU A 204 -1.15 11.03 -3.30
CA LEU A 204 -1.87 12.28 -3.49
C LEU A 204 -3.12 12.07 -4.35
N MET A 205 -4.00 13.09 -4.35
CA MET A 205 -5.21 13.06 -5.16
C MET A 205 -4.92 13.41 -6.62
N ALA A 206 -5.35 12.57 -7.55
CA ALA A 206 -5.30 12.80 -8.98
C ALA A 206 -6.39 13.79 -9.45
N ASN A 207 -7.39 14.05 -8.61
CA ASN A 207 -8.51 14.95 -8.95
C ASN A 207 -8.01 16.33 -9.39
N GLY A 208 -8.25 16.68 -10.65
CA GLY A 208 -7.81 17.95 -11.23
C GLY A 208 -6.46 17.91 -11.95
N CYS A 209 -5.64 16.88 -11.76
CA CYS A 209 -4.43 16.65 -12.52
C CYS A 209 -4.74 16.32 -13.99
N VAL A 210 -3.76 16.56 -14.86
CA VAL A 210 -3.86 16.15 -16.27
C VAL A 210 -3.17 14.80 -16.42
N VAL A 211 -3.94 13.79 -16.82
CA VAL A 211 -3.45 12.44 -17.09
C VAL A 211 -3.34 12.25 -18.60
N LYS A 212 -2.22 11.69 -19.06
CA LYS A 212 -2.01 11.28 -20.43
C LYS A 212 -1.22 9.97 -20.44
N ASP A 213 -1.69 9.02 -21.24
CA ASP A 213 -1.07 7.69 -21.38
C ASP A 213 -0.79 7.01 -20.00
N GLY A 214 -1.75 7.14 -19.06
CA GLY A 214 -1.66 6.58 -17.71
C GLY A 214 -0.61 7.24 -16.81
N GLN A 215 -0.13 8.44 -17.14
CA GLN A 215 0.83 9.19 -16.34
C GLN A 215 0.32 10.60 -16.03
N ILE A 216 0.66 11.12 -14.85
CA ILE A 216 0.40 12.52 -14.49
C ILE A 216 1.42 13.40 -15.22
N ILE A 217 0.94 14.22 -16.15
CA ILE A 217 1.78 15.16 -16.92
C ILE A 217 1.73 16.59 -16.38
N ASP A 218 0.67 16.93 -15.63
CA ASP A 218 0.53 18.24 -15.01
C ASP A 218 -0.22 18.09 -13.67
N VAL A 219 0.43 18.49 -12.59
CA VAL A 219 -0.10 18.41 -11.23
C VAL A 219 -0.90 19.66 -10.92
N ARG A 220 -2.19 19.49 -10.73
CA ARG A 220 -3.11 20.59 -10.41
C ARG A 220 -3.87 20.33 -9.12
N THR A 221 -4.06 21.40 -8.36
CA THR A 221 -4.91 21.35 -7.17
C THR A 221 -6.36 21.14 -7.55
N PRO A 222 -7.10 20.24 -6.87
CA PRO A 222 -8.53 20.08 -7.08
C PRO A 222 -9.30 21.39 -6.93
N ARG A 223 -10.25 21.65 -7.81
CA ARG A 223 -11.06 22.88 -7.76
C ARG A 223 -12.33 22.76 -6.92
N THR A 224 -12.75 21.53 -6.66
CA THR A 224 -13.94 21.24 -5.84
C THR A 224 -13.55 21.05 -4.38
N PRO A 225 -14.36 21.54 -3.41
CA PRO A 225 -13.98 21.57 -1.99
C PRO A 225 -13.63 20.19 -1.41
N ILE A 226 -14.40 19.16 -1.71
CA ILE A 226 -14.23 17.84 -1.10
C ILE A 226 -12.91 17.19 -1.49
N PRO A 227 -12.55 17.04 -2.78
CA PRO A 227 -11.23 16.58 -3.19
C PRO A 227 -10.09 17.49 -2.69
N LEU A 228 -10.30 18.81 -2.64
CA LEU A 228 -9.29 19.75 -2.11
C LEU A 228 -8.98 19.47 -0.64
N PHE A 229 -10.00 19.33 0.21
CA PHE A 229 -9.79 19.00 1.63
C PHE A 229 -9.16 17.62 1.81
N GLN A 230 -9.54 16.64 1.00
CA GLN A 230 -8.91 15.33 1.03
C GLN A 230 -7.44 15.39 0.62
N ASN A 231 -7.08 16.17 -0.40
CA ASN A 231 -5.68 16.35 -0.79
C ASN A 231 -4.85 16.95 0.35
N LEU A 232 -5.36 17.98 1.04
CA LEU A 232 -4.72 18.55 2.23
C LEU A 232 -4.60 17.54 3.38
N GLU A 233 -5.63 16.72 3.60
CA GLU A 233 -5.62 15.66 4.59
C GLU A 233 -4.55 14.59 4.27
N TYR A 234 -4.44 14.18 3.02
CA TYR A 234 -3.43 13.23 2.57
C TYR A 234 -2.02 13.80 2.76
N MET A 235 -1.77 15.03 2.31
CA MET A 235 -0.49 15.70 2.53
C MET A 235 -0.12 15.72 4.03
N ARG A 236 -1.04 16.13 4.89
CA ARG A 236 -0.84 16.13 6.34
C ARG A 236 -0.59 14.73 6.89
N SER A 237 -1.38 13.75 6.44
CA SER A 237 -1.29 12.37 6.92
C SER A 237 0.05 11.73 6.54
N TYR A 238 0.48 11.87 5.29
CA TYR A 238 1.70 11.26 4.81
C TYR A 238 2.95 12.01 5.25
N LEU A 239 2.97 13.35 5.11
CA LEU A 239 4.18 14.15 5.34
C LEU A 239 4.40 14.52 6.82
N ILE A 240 3.36 14.52 7.65
CA ILE A 240 3.49 14.78 9.09
C ILE A 240 3.22 13.51 9.88
N GLY A 241 2.04 12.94 9.75
CA GLY A 241 1.62 11.79 10.55
C GLY A 241 2.51 10.57 10.33
N LYS A 242 2.49 10.00 9.12
CA LYS A 242 3.26 8.77 8.81
C LYS A 242 4.77 8.97 8.88
N MET A 243 5.29 10.14 8.49
CA MET A 243 6.71 10.45 8.68
C MET A 243 7.11 10.46 10.15
N GLY A 244 6.28 11.05 11.02
CA GLY A 244 6.50 11.02 12.47
C GLY A 244 6.46 9.60 13.04
N TRP A 245 5.46 8.80 12.66
CA TRP A 245 5.37 7.38 13.05
C TRP A 245 6.56 6.57 12.56
N SER A 246 6.99 6.79 11.32
CA SER A 246 8.18 6.12 10.75
C SER A 246 9.46 6.45 11.54
N ALA A 247 9.60 7.69 12.03
CA ALA A 247 10.76 8.10 12.83
C ALA A 247 10.94 7.29 14.12
N ILE A 248 9.84 6.85 14.72
CA ILE A 248 9.84 6.02 15.94
C ILE A 248 9.60 4.53 15.67
N ASN A 249 9.60 4.12 14.40
CA ASN A 249 9.28 2.75 13.95
C ASN A 249 7.92 2.22 14.44
N GLY A 250 6.94 3.12 14.62
CA GLY A 250 5.60 2.82 15.15
C GLY A 250 4.48 2.95 14.13
N MET A 251 4.77 2.77 12.83
CA MET A 251 3.80 2.99 11.76
C MET A 251 2.61 2.00 11.84
N PRO A 252 1.37 2.50 12.02
CA PRO A 252 0.21 1.64 12.24
C PRO A 252 -0.31 0.99 10.95
N ASN A 253 -0.09 1.62 9.79
CA ASN A 253 -0.50 1.09 8.49
C ASN A 253 0.37 1.57 7.33
N VAL A 254 0.50 0.72 6.33
CA VAL A 254 0.92 1.09 4.97
C VAL A 254 -0.33 1.06 4.11
N SER A 255 -0.56 2.11 3.32
CA SER A 255 -1.83 2.26 2.59
C SER A 255 -2.13 1.09 1.65
N GLY A 256 -3.37 0.61 1.67
CA GLY A 256 -3.83 -0.45 0.77
C GLY A 256 -3.81 -0.07 -0.72
N GLY A 257 -3.78 1.24 -1.06
CA GLY A 257 -3.66 1.70 -2.44
C GLY A 257 -2.22 1.74 -2.95
N PHE A 258 -1.22 1.79 -2.06
CA PHE A 258 0.20 1.74 -2.45
C PHE A 258 1.10 1.45 -1.25
N GLY A 259 1.82 0.34 -1.30
CA GLY A 259 2.84 -0.01 -0.32
C GLY A 259 3.73 -1.12 -0.82
N LEU A 260 5.03 -1.06 -0.50
CA LEU A 260 5.99 -2.13 -0.77
C LEU A 260 6.21 -2.94 0.49
N PHE A 261 6.23 -4.27 0.35
CA PHE A 261 6.34 -5.22 1.45
C PHE A 261 7.40 -6.30 1.17
N ASP A 262 8.07 -6.75 2.21
CA ASP A 262 8.87 -7.99 2.19
C ASP A 262 7.92 -9.19 2.04
N ARG A 263 8.04 -9.90 0.91
CA ARG A 263 7.14 -11.00 0.57
C ARG A 263 7.25 -12.17 1.56
N SER A 264 8.45 -12.46 2.01
CA SER A 264 8.69 -13.56 2.94
C SER A 264 8.02 -13.33 4.30
N VAL A 265 8.13 -12.09 4.81
CA VAL A 265 7.50 -11.68 6.07
C VAL A 265 5.98 -11.61 5.93
N ALA A 266 5.48 -11.07 4.82
CA ALA A 266 4.03 -11.01 4.56
C ALA A 266 3.40 -12.42 4.47
N ILE A 267 4.06 -13.36 3.80
CA ILE A 267 3.61 -14.77 3.74
C ILE A 267 3.67 -15.40 5.13
N ALA A 268 4.75 -15.22 5.88
CA ALA A 268 4.89 -15.78 7.23
C ALA A 268 3.85 -15.21 8.21
N ALA A 269 3.41 -13.95 7.99
CA ALA A 269 2.32 -13.33 8.74
C ALA A 269 0.92 -13.76 8.27
N GLY A 270 0.81 -14.62 7.24
CA GLY A 270 -0.44 -15.16 6.72
C GLY A 270 -1.10 -14.35 5.60
N GLY A 271 -0.42 -13.34 5.02
CA GLY A 271 -0.96 -12.50 3.94
C GLY A 271 -2.06 -11.54 4.40
N TYR A 272 -2.84 -11.02 3.46
CA TYR A 272 -3.99 -10.17 3.75
C TYR A 272 -5.14 -10.99 4.34
N ASP A 273 -5.82 -10.45 5.35
CA ASP A 273 -7.00 -11.10 5.96
C ASP A 273 -8.28 -10.68 5.23
N ALA A 274 -8.92 -11.63 4.55
CA ALA A 274 -10.11 -11.36 3.73
C ALA A 274 -11.33 -10.82 4.51
N PRO A 275 -11.62 -11.24 5.75
CA PRO A 275 -12.65 -10.67 6.61
C PRO A 275 -12.38 -9.25 7.11
N SER A 276 -11.15 -8.76 7.02
CA SER A 276 -10.78 -7.45 7.55
C SER A 276 -11.29 -6.31 6.68
N PHE A 277 -11.90 -5.29 7.30
CA PHE A 277 -12.26 -4.03 6.63
C PHE A 277 -11.07 -3.05 6.48
N ALA A 278 -9.94 -3.35 7.14
CA ALA A 278 -8.67 -2.61 7.05
C ALA A 278 -7.54 -3.62 6.90
N GLU A 279 -7.57 -4.36 5.81
CA GLU A 279 -6.65 -5.44 5.48
C GLU A 279 -5.18 -4.98 5.47
N ASP A 280 -4.93 -3.71 5.14
CA ASP A 280 -3.61 -3.09 5.12
C ASP A 280 -3.05 -2.84 6.54
N MET A 281 -3.90 -2.37 7.45
CA MET A 281 -3.52 -2.17 8.85
C MET A 281 -3.31 -3.51 9.56
N ASP A 282 -4.21 -4.46 9.31
CA ASP A 282 -4.15 -5.81 9.86
C ASP A 282 -2.86 -6.54 9.40
N LEU A 283 -2.52 -6.48 8.11
CA LEU A 283 -1.29 -7.08 7.59
C LEU A 283 -0.05 -6.52 8.30
N ILE A 284 0.07 -5.20 8.42
CA ILE A 284 1.21 -4.56 9.10
C ILE A 284 1.28 -5.01 10.56
N THR A 285 0.15 -5.05 11.25
CA THR A 285 0.09 -5.50 12.65
C THR A 285 0.62 -6.92 12.82
N ARG A 286 0.19 -7.85 11.94
CA ARG A 286 0.65 -9.24 11.97
C ARG A 286 2.10 -9.40 11.53
N MET A 287 2.58 -8.64 10.54
CA MET A 287 3.99 -8.63 10.17
C MET A 287 4.88 -8.15 11.32
N VAL A 288 4.48 -7.09 12.03
CA VAL A 288 5.17 -6.60 13.23
C VAL A 288 5.16 -7.65 14.33
N GLY A 289 3.99 -8.26 14.61
CA GLY A 289 3.85 -9.35 15.58
C GLY A 289 4.81 -10.50 15.26
N TYR A 290 4.84 -10.96 14.01
CA TYR A 290 5.78 -11.99 13.56
C TYR A 290 7.25 -11.63 13.82
N MET A 291 7.66 -10.41 13.50
CA MET A 291 9.04 -9.97 13.75
C MET A 291 9.38 -9.89 15.24
N CYS A 292 8.42 -9.46 16.08
CA CYS A 292 8.58 -9.40 17.54
C CYS A 292 8.64 -10.80 18.16
N ASP A 293 7.78 -11.71 17.76
CA ASP A 293 7.74 -13.10 18.28
C ASP A 293 9.06 -13.83 18.05
N PHE A 294 9.72 -13.55 16.93
CA PHE A 294 11.03 -14.13 16.62
C PHE A 294 12.22 -13.22 17.01
N SER A 295 11.98 -12.14 17.76
CA SER A 295 13.01 -11.18 18.18
C SER A 295 13.88 -10.67 17.02
N ARG A 296 13.32 -10.49 15.83
CA ARG A 296 14.02 -10.03 14.63
C ARG A 296 13.96 -8.49 14.55
N PRO A 297 15.11 -7.80 14.43
CA PRO A 297 15.09 -6.36 14.26
C PRO A 297 14.51 -5.98 12.89
N TYR A 298 13.53 -5.08 12.90
CA TYR A 298 12.85 -4.64 11.68
C TYR A 298 12.72 -3.13 11.61
N LYS A 299 12.32 -2.65 10.43
CA LYS A 299 11.97 -1.25 10.18
C LYS A 299 10.78 -1.15 9.22
N ILE A 300 9.93 -0.15 9.46
CA ILE A 300 8.88 0.29 8.54
C ILE A 300 9.15 1.74 8.19
N VAL A 301 9.21 2.06 6.90
CA VAL A 301 9.66 3.36 6.42
C VAL A 301 8.56 4.08 5.65
N GLN A 302 8.33 5.36 5.98
CA GLN A 302 7.57 6.29 5.14
C GLN A 302 8.53 7.08 4.27
N ILE A 303 8.25 7.15 2.96
CA ILE A 303 8.96 8.05 2.05
C ILE A 303 8.09 9.25 1.70
N PRO A 304 8.63 10.48 1.74
CA PRO A 304 7.86 11.69 1.49
C PRO A 304 7.54 11.92 0.02
N ASP A 305 8.33 11.30 -0.89
CA ASP A 305 8.14 11.46 -2.33
C ASP A 305 6.84 10.85 -2.77
N THR A 306 6.11 11.53 -3.65
CA THR A 306 4.88 11.00 -4.24
C THR A 306 5.21 9.77 -5.07
N CYS A 307 4.56 8.67 -4.77
CA CYS A 307 4.73 7.39 -5.46
C CYS A 307 3.47 6.96 -6.19
N CYS A 308 2.32 7.46 -5.76
CA CYS A 308 1.03 7.04 -6.27
C CYS A 308 0.03 8.19 -6.27
N TRP A 309 -0.85 8.18 -7.25
CA TRP A 309 -1.98 9.09 -7.38
C TRP A 309 -3.27 8.28 -7.42
N THR A 310 -4.28 8.71 -6.68
CA THR A 310 -5.59 8.06 -6.62
C THR A 310 -6.71 9.06 -6.76
N GLU A 311 -7.86 8.64 -7.25
CA GLU A 311 -9.04 9.49 -7.27
C GLU A 311 -9.72 9.53 -5.90
N GLY A 312 -9.88 10.72 -5.37
CA GLY A 312 -10.65 10.95 -4.15
C GLY A 312 -12.16 11.04 -4.42
N PRO A 313 -13.02 10.68 -3.45
CA PRO A 313 -14.46 10.85 -3.55
C PRO A 313 -14.85 12.27 -3.97
N PRO A 314 -15.65 12.43 -5.05
CA PRO A 314 -16.03 13.76 -5.54
C PRO A 314 -17.12 14.44 -4.72
N ASN A 315 -17.85 13.68 -3.88
CA ASN A 315 -18.99 14.18 -3.10
C ASN A 315 -19.05 13.59 -1.69
N LEU A 316 -19.86 14.24 -0.81
CA LEU A 316 -20.01 13.87 0.59
C LEU A 316 -20.55 12.46 0.81
N ALA A 317 -21.44 11.98 -0.03
CA ALA A 317 -22.04 10.66 0.14
C ALA A 317 -21.00 9.55 -0.08
N MET A 318 -20.13 9.69 -1.07
CA MET A 318 -19.02 8.76 -1.30
C MET A 318 -17.96 8.88 -0.22
N LEU A 319 -17.62 10.10 0.20
CA LEU A 319 -16.69 10.35 1.30
C LEU A 319 -17.19 9.70 2.60
N TYR A 320 -18.47 9.87 2.94
CA TYR A 320 -19.06 9.27 4.14
C TYR A 320 -18.96 7.74 4.13
N ARG A 321 -19.28 7.10 2.99
CA ARG A 321 -19.15 5.64 2.83
C ARG A 321 -17.71 5.17 3.02
N GLN A 322 -16.75 5.86 2.41
CA GLN A 322 -15.33 5.56 2.54
C GLN A 322 -14.87 5.67 4.01
N ARG A 323 -15.21 6.78 4.70
CA ARG A 323 -14.80 7.02 6.10
C ARG A 323 -15.47 6.05 7.07
N THR A 324 -16.72 5.68 6.84
CA THR A 324 -17.40 4.66 7.65
C THR A 324 -16.72 3.30 7.52
N ARG A 325 -16.31 2.90 6.32
CA ARG A 325 -15.53 1.67 6.11
C ARG A 325 -14.20 1.73 6.86
N TRP A 326 -13.45 2.81 6.75
CA TRP A 326 -12.18 2.98 7.45
C TRP A 326 -12.32 2.96 8.97
N ALA A 327 -13.35 3.64 9.51
CA ALA A 327 -13.63 3.63 10.95
C ALA A 327 -13.96 2.23 11.47
N ARG A 328 -14.76 1.45 10.70
CA ARG A 328 -15.06 0.05 11.04
C ARG A 328 -13.79 -0.81 11.05
N GLY A 329 -12.94 -0.65 10.04
CA GLY A 329 -11.68 -1.37 9.94
C GLY A 329 -10.73 -1.06 11.10
N LEU A 330 -10.58 0.23 11.44
CA LEU A 330 -9.77 0.65 12.58
C LEU A 330 -10.29 0.01 13.89
N PHE A 331 -11.60 0.06 14.12
CA PHE A 331 -12.21 -0.52 15.32
C PHE A 331 -12.02 -2.04 15.37
N GLN A 332 -12.17 -2.73 14.24
CA GLN A 332 -11.91 -4.17 14.13
C GLN A 332 -10.47 -4.51 14.48
N THR A 333 -9.49 -3.82 13.89
CA THR A 333 -8.07 -4.05 14.14
C THR A 333 -7.71 -3.79 15.60
N LEU A 334 -8.20 -2.69 16.20
CA LEU A 334 -7.97 -2.38 17.61
C LEU A 334 -8.51 -3.45 18.54
N ASN A 335 -9.71 -4.00 18.26
CA ASN A 335 -10.28 -5.09 19.05
C ASN A 335 -9.43 -6.36 18.93
N THR A 336 -8.99 -6.72 17.71
CA THR A 336 -8.15 -7.90 17.49
C THR A 336 -6.82 -7.77 18.23
N VAL A 337 -6.15 -6.62 18.13
CA VAL A 337 -4.89 -6.35 18.84
C VAL A 337 -5.10 -6.40 20.36
N SER A 338 -6.15 -5.75 20.87
CA SER A 338 -6.44 -5.76 22.30
C SER A 338 -6.69 -7.17 22.82
N TYR A 339 -7.44 -7.98 22.09
CA TYR A 339 -7.72 -9.36 22.48
C TYR A 339 -6.47 -10.23 22.47
N THR A 340 -5.60 -10.10 21.47
CA THR A 340 -4.40 -10.94 21.32
C THR A 340 -3.24 -10.54 22.25
N HIS A 341 -3.12 -9.26 22.59
CA HIS A 341 -1.98 -8.75 23.36
C HIS A 341 -2.32 -8.35 24.83
N LEU A 342 -3.57 -8.04 25.14
CA LEU A 342 -3.99 -7.67 26.50
C LEU A 342 -4.59 -8.83 27.29
N THR A 343 -5.07 -9.87 26.65
CA THR A 343 -5.35 -11.13 27.33
C THR A 343 -4.02 -11.87 27.48
N LEU A 344 -3.47 -11.83 28.71
CA LEU A 344 -2.30 -12.64 29.07
C LEU A 344 -2.54 -14.10 28.62
N PRO A 345 -1.56 -14.75 28.00
CA PRO A 345 -1.67 -16.16 27.64
C PRO A 345 -1.80 -16.96 28.93
N THR A 346 -3.02 -17.42 29.26
CA THR A 346 -3.30 -18.29 30.41
C THR A 346 -2.94 -19.75 30.15
N THR A 347 -2.28 -20.05 29.04
CA THR A 347 -1.80 -21.41 28.75
C THR A 347 -0.39 -21.35 28.19
N SER A 348 0.56 -21.83 29.01
CA SER A 348 1.87 -22.30 28.54
C SER A 348 1.64 -23.26 27.36
N ARG A 349 2.23 -22.95 26.21
CA ARG A 349 2.37 -23.95 25.15
C ARG A 349 3.32 -25.03 25.65
N VAL A 350 2.78 -26.22 25.86
CA VAL A 350 3.53 -27.49 25.95
C VAL A 350 3.98 -27.86 24.55
#